data_be07d61afa4196c65fbc4e94470ecfc8
#
_entry.id   be07d61afa4196c65fbc4e94470ecfc8
#
_cell.length_a   1.000
_cell.length_b   1.000
_cell.length_c   1.000
_cell.angle_alpha   90.00
_cell.angle_beta   90.00
_cell.angle_gamma   90.00
#
_symmetry.space_group_name_H-M   'P 1'
#
loop_
_entity.id
_entity.type
_entity.pdbx_description
1 polymer ?
#
loop_
_entity_poly.entity_id
_entity_poly.type
_entity_poly.pdbx_seq_one_letter_code
_entity_poly.pdbx_strand_id
1 'polypeptide(L)'
;MARLAIPIAAFVLSLLGASAADAQGMSLTSADLQEGATISNEQVLNGFGCNGGNLSPALSWSGAPPGTRSFAVSIFDPDAPTGSGWWHWVVFNIPPGTTSLPKGAGDVKKKLMPKGAIQSRNDFGAYGYGGPCPPAGDKPHHYQITVFAVDVDKLPDAKNDAASALVSSDLRSHTLAKATLTGLYGR
;
A
#
# COMPACT_ATOMS: atom_id res chain seq x y z
N MET A 1 54.64 -63.82 4.69
CA MET A 1 54.03 -62.80 3.80
C MET A 1 52.79 -62.24 4.50
N ALA A 2 52.92 -61.13 5.21
CA ALA A 2 51.82 -60.51 5.96
C ALA A 2 51.18 -59.42 5.06
N ARG A 3 49.88 -59.54 4.83
CA ARG A 3 49.08 -58.50 4.07
C ARG A 3 48.55 -57.52 5.05
N LEU A 4 48.97 -56.26 4.91
CA LEU A 4 48.51 -55.12 5.66
C LEU A 4 47.17 -54.63 5.03
N ALA A 5 46.10 -54.67 5.76
CA ALA A 5 44.80 -54.10 5.35
C ALA A 5 44.69 -52.64 5.85
N ILE A 6 44.51 -51.70 4.94
CA ILE A 6 44.30 -50.28 5.21
C ILE A 6 42.79 -50.05 5.27
N PRO A 7 42.22 -49.47 6.36
CA PRO A 7 40.81 -49.12 6.41
C PRO A 7 40.55 -47.83 5.62
N ILE A 8 39.60 -47.88 4.70
CA ILE A 8 39.07 -46.70 3.98
C ILE A 8 38.04 -46.03 4.90
N ALA A 9 38.39 -44.87 5.45
CA ALA A 9 37.44 -44.03 6.17
C ALA A 9 36.54 -43.30 5.16
N ALA A 10 35.24 -43.61 5.17
CA ALA A 10 34.23 -42.91 4.37
C ALA A 10 33.90 -41.58 5.05
N PHE A 11 34.26 -40.48 4.39
CA PHE A 11 33.91 -39.11 4.82
C PHE A 11 32.51 -38.80 4.30
N VAL A 12 31.50 -38.81 5.19
CA VAL A 12 30.13 -38.39 4.87
C VAL A 12 30.07 -36.87 4.91
N LEU A 13 30.06 -36.26 3.73
CA LEU A 13 29.91 -34.82 3.56
C LEU A 13 28.40 -34.47 3.73
N SER A 14 28.02 -33.96 4.89
CA SER A 14 26.67 -33.48 5.15
C SER A 14 26.48 -32.13 4.44
N LEU A 15 25.80 -32.13 3.31
CA LEU A 15 25.32 -30.90 2.64
C LEU A 15 24.19 -30.31 3.48
N LEU A 16 24.49 -29.30 4.26
CA LEU A 16 23.51 -28.40 4.84
C LEU A 16 22.87 -27.58 3.71
N GLY A 17 21.71 -28.05 3.25
CA GLY A 17 20.88 -27.29 2.32
C GLY A 17 20.39 -26.03 3.03
N ALA A 18 20.99 -24.87 2.73
CA ALA A 18 20.41 -23.59 3.02
C ALA A 18 19.13 -23.46 2.17
N SER A 19 17.96 -23.58 2.79
CA SER A 19 16.70 -23.17 2.15
C SER A 19 16.82 -21.69 1.79
N ALA A 20 16.93 -21.38 0.50
CA ALA A 20 16.70 -20.03 0.02
C ALA A 20 15.24 -19.69 0.41
N ALA A 21 15.07 -18.81 1.39
CA ALA A 21 13.78 -18.18 1.61
C ALA A 21 13.50 -17.41 0.31
N ASP A 22 12.48 -17.83 -0.43
CA ASP A 22 11.95 -17.06 -1.55
C ASP A 22 11.71 -15.65 -1.03
N ALA A 23 12.43 -14.69 -1.59
CA ALA A 23 12.18 -13.27 -1.35
C ALA A 23 10.83 -12.95 -2.02
N GLN A 24 9.75 -13.36 -1.38
CA GLN A 24 8.41 -12.91 -1.76
C GLN A 24 8.43 -11.40 -1.65
N GLY A 25 8.22 -10.72 -2.79
CA GLY A 25 8.12 -9.27 -2.83
C GLY A 25 7.04 -8.77 -1.88
N MET A 26 7.02 -7.46 -1.63
CA MET A 26 6.00 -6.83 -0.79
C MET A 26 4.60 -7.19 -1.30
N SER A 27 3.68 -7.51 -0.38
CA SER A 27 2.28 -7.86 -0.69
C SER A 27 1.32 -6.88 -0.01
N LEU A 28 0.16 -6.66 -0.66
CA LEU A 28 -0.96 -5.87 -0.14
C LEU A 28 -2.25 -6.68 -0.29
N THR A 29 -3.03 -6.74 0.77
CA THR A 29 -4.35 -7.39 0.80
C THR A 29 -5.37 -6.49 1.48
N SER A 30 -6.65 -6.75 1.24
CA SER A 30 -7.77 -6.06 1.88
C SER A 30 -8.89 -7.06 2.18
N ALA A 31 -9.57 -6.88 3.32
CA ALA A 31 -10.81 -7.60 3.61
C ALA A 31 -12.02 -7.04 2.85
N ASP A 32 -11.89 -5.80 2.34
CA ASP A 32 -12.99 -5.06 1.70
C ASP A 32 -12.85 -4.99 0.17
N LEU A 33 -11.67 -5.30 -0.39
CA LEU A 33 -11.35 -5.17 -1.80
C LEU A 33 -10.65 -6.43 -2.32
N GLN A 34 -10.93 -6.80 -3.55
CA GLN A 34 -10.23 -7.86 -4.28
C GLN A 34 -9.70 -7.32 -5.60
N GLU A 35 -8.58 -7.86 -6.07
CA GLU A 35 -7.96 -7.47 -7.34
C GLU A 35 -8.96 -7.59 -8.50
N GLY A 36 -9.15 -6.51 -9.26
CA GLY A 36 -10.04 -6.44 -10.40
C GLY A 36 -11.54 -6.49 -10.08
N ALA A 37 -11.93 -6.56 -8.80
CA ALA A 37 -13.35 -6.63 -8.42
C ALA A 37 -13.98 -5.25 -8.25
N THR A 38 -15.30 -5.19 -8.34
CA THR A 38 -16.07 -3.96 -8.10
C THR A 38 -15.99 -3.55 -6.64
N ILE A 39 -15.64 -2.29 -6.40
CA ILE A 39 -15.61 -1.66 -5.08
C ILE A 39 -17.04 -1.54 -4.55
N SER A 40 -17.26 -1.94 -3.30
CA SER A 40 -18.59 -1.91 -2.68
C SER A 40 -19.04 -0.49 -2.36
N ASN A 41 -20.36 -0.29 -2.22
CA ASN A 41 -20.93 1.02 -1.88
C ASN A 41 -20.47 1.56 -0.52
N GLU A 42 -19.98 0.71 0.38
CA GLU A 42 -19.40 1.17 1.64
C GLU A 42 -18.20 2.10 1.45
N GLN A 43 -17.37 1.83 0.42
CA GLN A 43 -16.19 2.63 0.10
C GLN A 43 -16.49 3.84 -0.79
N VAL A 44 -17.60 3.84 -1.51
CA VAL A 44 -18.00 4.92 -2.44
C VAL A 44 -18.18 6.23 -1.71
N LEU A 45 -17.82 7.34 -2.35
CA LEU A 45 -17.96 8.70 -1.81
C LEU A 45 -19.39 9.00 -1.40
N ASN A 46 -19.56 9.78 -0.34
CA ASN A 46 -20.81 10.44 0.00
C ASN A 46 -20.71 11.93 -0.36
N GLY A 47 -21.14 12.28 -1.57
CA GLY A 47 -21.02 13.62 -2.14
C GLY A 47 -20.79 13.59 -3.64
N PHE A 48 -20.76 14.73 -4.29
CA PHE A 48 -20.56 14.87 -5.74
C PHE A 48 -21.55 14.04 -6.59
N GLY A 49 -22.76 13.85 -6.08
CA GLY A 49 -23.79 13.03 -6.73
C GLY A 49 -23.66 11.51 -6.46
N CYS A 50 -22.72 11.08 -5.65
CA CYS A 50 -22.61 9.72 -5.12
C CYS A 50 -23.21 9.64 -3.70
N ASN A 51 -23.71 8.45 -3.35
CA ASN A 51 -24.35 8.20 -2.05
C ASN A 51 -23.82 6.90 -1.46
N GLY A 52 -22.53 6.87 -1.13
CA GLY A 52 -21.85 5.73 -0.52
C GLY A 52 -21.54 5.94 0.96
N GLY A 53 -20.90 4.93 1.57
CA GLY A 53 -20.49 4.98 2.97
C GLY A 53 -19.26 5.84 3.24
N ASN A 54 -18.48 6.13 2.22
CA ASN A 54 -17.18 6.83 2.28
C ASN A 54 -16.22 6.26 3.35
N LEU A 55 -16.23 4.95 3.54
CA LEU A 55 -15.34 4.25 4.45
C LEU A 55 -14.08 3.80 3.72
N SER A 56 -12.91 4.24 4.16
CA SER A 56 -11.67 3.71 3.61
C SER A 56 -11.56 2.21 3.88
N PRO A 57 -11.03 1.41 2.93
CA PRO A 57 -10.91 -0.03 3.10
C PRO A 57 -9.92 -0.39 4.23
N ALA A 58 -10.11 -1.55 4.84
CA ALA A 58 -9.10 -2.18 5.66
C ALA A 58 -7.95 -2.66 4.75
N LEU A 59 -6.71 -2.38 5.13
CA LEU A 59 -5.51 -2.75 4.37
C LEU A 59 -4.55 -3.53 5.26
N SER A 60 -3.89 -4.55 4.70
CA SER A 60 -2.82 -5.29 5.37
C SER A 60 -1.70 -5.57 4.39
N TRP A 61 -0.45 -5.46 4.84
CA TRP A 61 0.73 -5.69 4.00
C TRP A 61 1.83 -6.46 4.73
N SER A 62 2.68 -7.10 3.94
CA SER A 62 3.83 -7.86 4.43
C SER A 62 4.98 -7.83 3.42
N GLY A 63 6.12 -8.43 3.77
CA GLY A 63 7.26 -8.56 2.86
C GLY A 63 8.03 -7.26 2.61
N ALA A 64 7.94 -6.28 3.53
CA ALA A 64 8.75 -5.06 3.42
C ALA A 64 10.25 -5.40 3.46
N PRO A 65 11.08 -4.82 2.57
CA PRO A 65 12.51 -5.11 2.52
C PRO A 65 13.25 -4.57 3.75
N PRO A 66 14.44 -5.13 4.06
CA PRO A 66 15.36 -4.52 5.02
C PRO A 66 15.66 -3.06 4.66
N GLY A 67 15.79 -2.22 5.68
CA GLY A 67 15.99 -0.77 5.49
C GLY A 67 14.71 0.05 5.43
N THR A 68 13.53 -0.58 5.48
CA THR A 68 12.25 0.12 5.61
C THR A 68 12.18 0.87 6.93
N ARG A 69 11.98 2.19 6.87
CA ARG A 69 11.92 3.10 8.01
C ARG A 69 10.53 3.71 8.21
N SER A 70 9.72 3.74 7.18
CA SER A 70 8.30 4.10 7.26
C SER A 70 7.52 3.47 6.11
N PHE A 71 6.18 3.61 6.16
CA PHE A 71 5.30 3.26 5.05
C PHE A 71 4.50 4.47 4.60
N ALA A 72 4.01 4.39 3.36
CA ALA A 72 2.97 5.25 2.85
C ALA A 72 1.90 4.42 2.15
N VAL A 73 0.68 4.97 2.07
CA VAL A 73 -0.46 4.39 1.33
C VAL A 73 -1.03 5.45 0.43
N SER A 74 -1.34 5.09 -0.82
CA SER A 74 -2.11 5.94 -1.72
C SER A 74 -3.28 5.19 -2.32
N ILE A 75 -4.35 5.93 -2.65
CA ILE A 75 -5.43 5.49 -3.55
C ILE A 75 -5.53 6.53 -4.65
N PHE A 76 -5.31 6.09 -5.89
CA PHE A 76 -5.22 6.93 -7.07
C PHE A 76 -6.08 6.36 -8.19
N ASP A 77 -6.81 7.22 -8.88
CA ASP A 77 -7.60 6.94 -10.07
C ASP A 77 -6.90 7.55 -11.29
N PRO A 78 -6.22 6.75 -12.13
CA PRO A 78 -5.58 7.24 -13.35
C PRO A 78 -6.57 7.55 -14.48
N ASP A 79 -7.80 7.03 -14.40
CA ASP A 79 -8.81 7.16 -15.44
C ASP A 79 -9.65 8.44 -15.33
N ALA A 80 -9.53 9.14 -14.18
CA ALA A 80 -10.27 10.40 -13.97
C ALA A 80 -9.96 11.42 -15.09
N PRO A 81 -11.00 12.03 -15.70
CA PRO A 81 -10.85 12.92 -16.88
C PRO A 81 -10.33 14.32 -16.51
N THR A 82 -9.27 14.39 -15.71
CA THR A 82 -8.66 15.64 -15.22
C THR A 82 -7.32 15.96 -15.87
N GLY A 83 -6.82 15.05 -16.73
CA GLY A 83 -5.49 15.15 -17.34
C GLY A 83 -4.32 14.72 -16.44
N SER A 84 -4.55 14.58 -15.13
CA SER A 84 -3.52 14.14 -14.14
C SER A 84 -3.99 12.98 -13.27
N GLY A 85 -5.17 12.41 -13.51
CA GLY A 85 -5.82 11.46 -12.62
C GLY A 85 -6.40 12.14 -11.37
N TRP A 86 -6.74 11.35 -10.33
CA TRP A 86 -7.37 11.84 -9.12
C TRP A 86 -6.88 11.10 -7.88
N TRP A 87 -6.42 11.83 -6.88
CA TRP A 87 -5.99 11.28 -5.60
C TRP A 87 -7.16 11.22 -4.62
N HIS A 88 -7.50 10.00 -4.24
CA HIS A 88 -8.58 9.70 -3.30
C HIS A 88 -8.12 9.67 -1.86
N TRP A 89 -6.88 9.24 -1.61
CA TRP A 89 -6.30 9.14 -0.29
C TRP A 89 -4.79 9.03 -0.38
N VAL A 90 -4.07 9.77 0.45
CA VAL A 90 -2.63 9.62 0.61
C VAL A 90 -2.28 9.74 2.08
N VAL A 91 -1.60 8.74 2.60
CA VAL A 91 -1.08 8.66 3.97
C VAL A 91 0.40 8.41 3.90
N PHE A 92 1.18 9.12 4.70
CA PHE A 92 2.63 8.97 4.73
C PHE A 92 3.17 9.07 6.15
N ASN A 93 4.49 8.76 6.33
CA ASN A 93 5.13 8.67 7.63
C ASN A 93 4.45 7.66 8.58
N ILE A 94 3.91 6.57 8.03
CA ILE A 94 3.37 5.46 8.81
C ILE A 94 4.55 4.73 9.46
N PRO A 95 4.56 4.52 10.81
CA PRO A 95 5.68 3.87 11.49
C PRO A 95 6.02 2.47 10.95
N PRO A 96 7.31 2.05 10.95
CA PRO A 96 7.76 0.80 10.32
C PRO A 96 7.18 -0.48 10.97
N GLY A 97 6.75 -0.42 12.23
CA GLY A 97 6.06 -1.52 12.92
C GLY A 97 4.59 -1.70 12.54
N THR A 98 4.04 -0.83 11.67
CA THR A 98 2.65 -0.92 11.21
C THR A 98 2.58 -1.85 10.01
N THR A 99 1.68 -2.83 10.05
CA THR A 99 1.42 -3.78 8.95
C THR A 99 -0.01 -3.76 8.45
N SER A 100 -0.85 -2.86 8.99
CA SER A 100 -2.26 -2.73 8.60
C SER A 100 -2.85 -1.37 8.95
N LEU A 101 -3.91 -1.01 8.24
CA LEU A 101 -4.82 0.09 8.59
C LEU A 101 -6.24 -0.46 8.68
N PRO A 102 -7.00 -0.16 9.75
CA PRO A 102 -8.37 -0.64 9.89
C PRO A 102 -9.32 0.07 8.93
N LYS A 103 -10.47 -0.56 8.64
CA LYS A 103 -11.58 0.07 7.90
C LYS A 103 -11.96 1.41 8.53
N GLY A 104 -12.14 2.42 7.69
CA GLY A 104 -12.52 3.77 8.12
C GLY A 104 -11.38 4.59 8.72
N ALA A 105 -10.13 4.10 8.67
CA ALA A 105 -8.96 4.86 9.13
C ALA A 105 -8.75 6.17 8.36
N GLY A 106 -9.27 6.26 7.14
CA GLY A 106 -9.23 7.47 6.32
C GLY A 106 -10.11 8.63 6.85
N ASP A 107 -11.02 8.38 7.78
CA ASP A 107 -11.77 9.43 8.47
C ASP A 107 -10.88 10.09 9.54
N VAL A 108 -10.43 11.31 9.27
CA VAL A 108 -9.54 12.04 10.18
C VAL A 108 -10.17 12.31 11.58
N LYS A 109 -11.52 12.29 11.67
CA LYS A 109 -12.23 12.48 12.93
C LYS A 109 -12.15 11.26 13.84
N LYS A 110 -12.04 10.06 13.28
CA LYS A 110 -11.97 8.81 14.04
C LYS A 110 -10.61 8.57 14.70
N LYS A 111 -9.56 9.25 14.28
CA LYS A 111 -8.21 9.17 14.85
C LYS A 111 -7.67 7.72 14.92
N LEU A 112 -7.98 6.90 13.90
CA LEU A 112 -7.57 5.51 13.82
C LEU A 112 -6.17 5.32 13.22
N MET A 113 -5.55 6.40 12.74
CA MET A 113 -4.20 6.35 12.19
C MET A 113 -3.15 6.07 13.26
N PRO A 114 -2.09 5.31 12.92
CA PRO A 114 -0.92 5.16 13.78
C PRO A 114 -0.33 6.53 14.14
N LYS A 115 0.18 6.65 15.36
CA LYS A 115 0.80 7.91 15.83
C LYS A 115 1.97 8.29 14.92
N GLY A 116 1.96 9.51 14.41
CA GLY A 116 2.98 10.05 13.51
C GLY A 116 2.61 9.97 12.03
N ALA A 117 1.65 9.13 11.64
CA ALA A 117 1.13 9.11 10.27
C ALA A 117 0.34 10.39 9.95
N ILE A 118 0.49 10.86 8.72
CA ILE A 118 -0.13 12.09 8.22
C ILE A 118 -1.03 11.72 7.03
N GLN A 119 -2.26 12.21 7.04
CA GLN A 119 -3.16 12.13 5.90
C GLN A 119 -3.13 13.44 5.13
N SER A 120 -2.71 13.41 3.85
CA SER A 120 -2.67 14.61 3.02
C SER A 120 -4.06 15.04 2.57
N ARG A 121 -4.11 16.21 1.92
CA ARG A 121 -5.31 16.67 1.22
C ARG A 121 -5.51 15.82 -0.04
N ASN A 122 -6.71 15.25 -0.23
CA ASN A 122 -7.14 14.59 -1.46
C ASN A 122 -7.63 15.62 -2.50
N ASP A 123 -7.91 15.17 -3.72
CA ASP A 123 -8.30 16.08 -4.80
C ASP A 123 -9.75 16.57 -4.68
N PHE A 124 -10.57 16.01 -3.78
CA PHE A 124 -11.84 16.61 -3.36
C PHE A 124 -11.66 17.84 -2.45
N GLY A 125 -10.42 18.19 -2.07
CA GLY A 125 -10.09 19.32 -1.23
C GLY A 125 -10.16 19.06 0.27
N ALA A 126 -10.42 17.81 0.70
CA ALA A 126 -10.51 17.40 2.09
C ALA A 126 -9.29 16.60 2.53
N TYR A 127 -9.00 16.56 3.84
CA TYR A 127 -8.01 15.65 4.39
C TYR A 127 -8.60 14.26 4.59
N GLY A 128 -7.77 13.23 4.33
CA GLY A 128 -8.15 11.83 4.49
C GLY A 128 -8.78 11.23 3.23
N TYR A 129 -9.65 10.23 3.44
CA TYR A 129 -10.23 9.44 2.37
C TYR A 129 -11.44 10.10 1.72
N GLY A 130 -11.45 10.13 0.38
CA GLY A 130 -12.61 10.39 -0.46
C GLY A 130 -12.81 9.21 -1.41
N GLY A 131 -13.94 8.54 -1.32
CA GLY A 131 -14.21 7.32 -2.06
C GLY A 131 -14.38 7.52 -3.57
N PRO A 132 -14.49 6.43 -4.34
CA PRO A 132 -14.83 6.45 -5.76
C PRO A 132 -16.12 7.22 -6.03
N CYS A 133 -16.08 8.08 -7.07
CA CYS A 133 -17.26 8.75 -7.60
C CYS A 133 -16.96 9.26 -9.03
N PRO A 134 -16.80 8.37 -10.02
CA PRO A 134 -16.51 8.77 -11.38
C PRO A 134 -17.72 9.45 -12.01
N PRO A 135 -17.58 10.17 -13.14
CA PRO A 135 -18.70 10.70 -13.89
C PRO A 135 -19.71 9.60 -14.26
N ALA A 136 -20.99 9.93 -14.22
CA ALA A 136 -22.03 8.97 -14.61
C ALA A 136 -21.94 8.64 -16.10
N GLY A 137 -21.97 7.34 -16.43
CA GLY A 137 -21.88 6.83 -17.80
C GLY A 137 -20.46 6.58 -18.28
N ASP A 138 -19.43 6.92 -17.52
CA ASP A 138 -18.06 6.51 -17.83
C ASP A 138 -17.91 4.99 -17.67
N LYS A 139 -16.91 4.43 -18.36
CA LYS A 139 -16.48 3.05 -18.09
C LYS A 139 -16.01 2.95 -16.62
N PRO A 140 -16.07 1.76 -16.01
CA PRO A 140 -15.50 1.61 -14.68
C PRO A 140 -14.04 2.06 -14.63
N HIS A 141 -13.74 2.94 -13.68
CA HIS A 141 -12.39 3.42 -13.40
C HIS A 141 -11.61 2.43 -12.56
N HIS A 142 -10.27 2.47 -12.66
CA HIS A 142 -9.34 1.68 -11.88
C HIS A 142 -8.84 2.48 -10.68
N TYR A 143 -9.16 2.02 -9.49
CA TYR A 143 -8.68 2.62 -8.25
C TYR A 143 -7.47 1.83 -7.77
N GLN A 144 -6.29 2.41 -7.93
CA GLN A 144 -5.02 1.79 -7.55
C GLN A 144 -4.71 2.09 -6.08
N ILE A 145 -4.81 1.07 -5.24
CA ILE A 145 -4.43 1.12 -3.83
C ILE A 145 -2.98 0.65 -3.74
N THR A 146 -2.06 1.51 -3.33
CA THR A 146 -0.64 1.17 -3.27
C THR A 146 -0.09 1.42 -1.87
N VAL A 147 0.63 0.45 -1.32
CA VAL A 147 1.48 0.62 -0.14
C VAL A 147 2.93 0.70 -0.57
N PHE A 148 3.68 1.62 0.03
CA PHE A 148 5.09 1.87 -0.24
C PHE A 148 5.91 1.60 1.02
N ALA A 149 7.00 0.84 0.90
CA ALA A 149 8.06 0.74 1.90
C ALA A 149 9.08 1.84 1.63
N VAL A 150 9.38 2.67 2.63
CA VAL A 150 10.12 3.92 2.49
C VAL A 150 11.38 3.88 3.33
N ASP A 151 12.52 4.37 2.81
CA ASP A 151 13.86 4.32 3.44
C ASP A 151 14.14 5.46 4.44
N VAL A 152 13.17 6.36 4.66
CA VAL A 152 13.25 7.46 5.63
C VAL A 152 12.12 7.38 6.64
N ASP A 153 12.34 7.86 7.88
CA ASP A 153 11.31 7.90 8.91
C ASP A 153 10.21 8.90 8.58
N LYS A 154 10.59 9.99 7.91
CA LYS A 154 9.69 11.07 7.47
C LYS A 154 10.13 11.54 6.10
N LEU A 155 9.15 11.69 5.21
CA LEU A 155 9.39 12.30 3.91
C LEU A 155 9.89 13.73 4.10
N PRO A 156 11.01 14.11 3.46
CA PRO A 156 11.69 15.40 3.73
C PRO A 156 10.89 16.60 3.24
N ASP A 157 10.26 16.51 2.08
CA ASP A 157 9.56 17.63 1.44
C ASP A 157 8.06 17.69 1.80
N ALA A 158 7.46 16.53 2.14
CA ALA A 158 6.06 16.45 2.49
C ALA A 158 5.78 16.96 3.92
N LYS A 159 5.00 18.03 4.05
CA LYS A 159 4.50 18.58 5.31
C LYS A 159 3.04 18.17 5.54
N ASN A 160 2.48 18.55 6.69
CA ASN A 160 1.12 18.17 7.09
C ASN A 160 0.03 18.64 6.10
N ASP A 161 0.28 19.69 5.34
CA ASP A 161 -0.61 20.28 4.33
C ASP A 161 -0.18 19.96 2.88
N ALA A 162 0.79 19.06 2.70
CA ALA A 162 1.29 18.69 1.39
C ALA A 162 0.16 18.20 0.47
N ALA A 163 0.16 18.66 -0.77
CA ALA A 163 -0.68 18.10 -1.81
C ALA A 163 -0.28 16.65 -2.11
N SER A 164 -1.24 15.80 -2.47
CA SER A 164 -0.99 14.38 -2.79
C SER A 164 0.07 14.19 -3.88
N ALA A 165 0.11 15.07 -4.88
CA ALA A 165 1.12 15.04 -5.94
C ALA A 165 2.55 15.30 -5.41
N LEU A 166 2.72 16.20 -4.43
CA LEU A 166 4.03 16.45 -3.80
C LEU A 166 4.48 15.23 -3.00
N VAL A 167 3.59 14.63 -2.20
CA VAL A 167 3.88 13.38 -1.47
C VAL A 167 4.28 12.27 -2.43
N SER A 168 3.57 12.12 -3.56
CA SER A 168 3.90 11.13 -4.59
C SER A 168 5.27 11.36 -5.23
N SER A 169 5.65 12.63 -5.46
CA SER A 169 6.97 13.00 -5.98
C SER A 169 8.08 12.64 -4.99
N ASP A 170 7.88 12.93 -3.72
CA ASP A 170 8.82 12.64 -2.64
C ASP A 170 9.00 11.12 -2.46
N LEU A 171 7.90 10.36 -2.48
CA LEU A 171 7.91 8.89 -2.45
C LEU A 171 8.76 8.27 -3.56
N ARG A 172 8.79 8.84 -4.78
CA ARG A 172 9.59 8.30 -5.89
C ARG A 172 11.08 8.18 -5.56
N SER A 173 11.61 9.09 -4.75
CA SER A 173 13.03 9.12 -4.36
C SER A 173 13.34 8.21 -3.17
N HIS A 174 12.34 7.81 -2.40
CA HIS A 174 12.50 7.13 -1.13
C HIS A 174 11.85 5.74 -1.06
N THR A 175 11.22 5.26 -2.15
CA THR A 175 10.55 3.94 -2.17
C THR A 175 11.56 2.82 -2.41
N LEU A 176 11.66 1.89 -1.45
CA LEU A 176 12.41 0.64 -1.55
C LEU A 176 11.63 -0.44 -2.28
N ALA A 177 10.34 -0.56 -1.98
CA ALA A 177 9.41 -1.52 -2.58
C ALA A 177 7.98 -1.01 -2.48
N LYS A 178 7.08 -1.56 -3.31
CA LYS A 178 5.65 -1.28 -3.26
C LYS A 178 4.83 -2.50 -3.64
N ALA A 179 3.58 -2.53 -3.17
CA ALA A 179 2.56 -3.48 -3.62
C ALA A 179 1.27 -2.72 -3.95
N THR A 180 0.57 -3.16 -4.98
CA THR A 180 -0.66 -2.52 -5.46
C THR A 180 -1.78 -3.54 -5.54
N LEU A 181 -2.98 -3.11 -5.17
CA LEU A 181 -4.26 -3.79 -5.34
C LEU A 181 -5.17 -2.84 -6.12
N THR A 182 -5.85 -3.32 -7.16
CA THR A 182 -6.72 -2.50 -8.01
C THR A 182 -8.17 -2.90 -7.83
N GLY A 183 -9.02 -1.96 -7.46
CA GLY A 183 -10.48 -2.11 -7.48
C GLY A 183 -11.11 -1.36 -8.65
N LEU A 184 -12.30 -1.76 -9.06
CA LEU A 184 -13.06 -1.13 -10.15
C LEU A 184 -14.32 -0.46 -9.61
N TYR A 185 -14.68 0.71 -10.15
CA TYR A 185 -15.99 1.31 -9.86
C TYR A 185 -16.45 2.19 -11.02
N GLY A 186 -17.76 2.07 -11.36
CA GLY A 186 -18.47 2.90 -12.33
C GLY A 186 -19.92 3.11 -11.88
N ARG A 187 -20.61 4.08 -12.45
CA ARG A 187 -22.01 4.39 -12.12
C ARG A 187 -22.83 4.89 -13.33
#